data_db946dc1717e597b3bae86fc5908444a
#
_entry.id   db946dc1717e597b3bae86fc5908444a
#
_cell.length_a   1.000
_cell.length_b   1.000
_cell.length_c   1.000
_cell.angle_alpha   90.00
_cell.angle_beta   90.00
_cell.angle_gamma   90.00
#
_symmetry.space_group_name_H-M   'P 1'
#
loop_
_entity.id
_entity.type
_entity.pdbx_description
1 polymer ?
#
loop_
_entity_poly.entity_id
_entity_poly.type
_entity_poly.pdbx_seq_one_letter_code
_entity_poly.pdbx_strand_id
1 'polypeptide(L)'
;MKLNIAVLPGDGIGPEIVNEALKVTKTVCEKFGHELSYKHALVGACAIDKTGNPYPDETHELCMQSDAVLFGAIGDPKYDNNPSAKVRPEQGLLGMRKKLGLYANIRPVSTFDSLIYKSPLRPDIVKDTDQMCIRELTGGIYFGRPQGRSEDGTIAYDTCVYSREEIERIVHLAYKYAKQRNKKVTVVDKANVLCTSRLWRE
;
A
#
# COMPACT_ATOMS: atom_id res chain seq x y z
N MET A 1 18.55 15.01 -13.03
CA MET A 1 18.54 13.54 -12.92
C MET A 1 17.70 12.99 -14.05
N LYS A 2 18.02 11.76 -14.52
CA LYS A 2 17.13 11.00 -15.40
C LYS A 2 16.24 10.11 -14.53
N LEU A 3 14.95 10.18 -14.75
CA LEU A 3 13.94 9.45 -13.96
C LEU A 3 13.07 8.61 -14.89
N ASN A 4 13.04 7.31 -14.66
CA ASN A 4 12.17 6.36 -15.38
C ASN A 4 11.08 5.89 -14.43
N ILE A 5 9.83 6.15 -14.78
CA ILE A 5 8.68 5.83 -13.90
C ILE A 5 7.76 4.82 -14.58
N ALA A 6 7.45 3.72 -13.89
CA ALA A 6 6.33 2.87 -14.26
C ALA A 6 5.02 3.52 -13.78
N VAL A 7 4.07 3.69 -14.69
CA VAL A 7 2.77 4.32 -14.39
C VAL A 7 1.69 3.26 -14.44
N LEU A 8 1.10 2.98 -13.29
CA LEU A 8 0.05 1.99 -13.10
C LEU A 8 -1.25 2.68 -12.66
N PRO A 9 -2.06 3.17 -13.60
CA PRO A 9 -3.31 3.86 -13.25
C PRO A 9 -4.27 2.95 -12.47
N GLY A 10 -4.35 1.68 -12.86
CA GLY A 10 -5.28 0.72 -12.27
C GLY A 10 -6.72 0.97 -12.64
N ASP A 11 -7.62 0.93 -11.66
CA ASP A 11 -9.07 0.85 -11.82
C ASP A 11 -9.79 2.10 -11.32
N GLY A 12 -11.07 2.23 -11.67
CA GLY A 12 -11.98 3.23 -11.13
C GLY A 12 -11.48 4.66 -11.30
N ILE A 13 -11.26 5.38 -10.19
CA ILE A 13 -10.73 6.76 -10.17
C ILE A 13 -9.24 6.84 -10.51
N GLY A 14 -8.53 5.69 -10.53
CA GLY A 14 -7.08 5.63 -10.73
C GLY A 14 -6.55 6.38 -11.94
N PRO A 15 -7.09 6.17 -13.16
CA PRO A 15 -6.64 6.89 -14.35
C PRO A 15 -6.76 8.41 -14.23
N GLU A 16 -7.85 8.90 -13.62
CA GLU A 16 -8.08 10.33 -13.43
C GLU A 16 -7.03 10.96 -12.51
N ILE A 17 -6.84 10.39 -11.32
CA ILE A 17 -5.88 10.93 -10.34
C ILE A 17 -4.43 10.80 -10.82
N VAL A 18 -4.09 9.72 -11.52
CA VAL A 18 -2.74 9.52 -12.07
C VAL A 18 -2.43 10.52 -13.18
N ASN A 19 -3.39 10.85 -14.02
CA ASN A 19 -3.21 11.88 -15.04
C ASN A 19 -2.90 13.25 -14.42
N GLU A 20 -3.59 13.62 -13.35
CA GLU A 20 -3.30 14.88 -12.63
C GLU A 20 -1.93 14.83 -11.93
N ALA A 21 -1.58 13.69 -11.31
CA ALA A 21 -0.26 13.51 -10.73
C ALA A 21 0.88 13.63 -11.76
N LEU A 22 0.68 13.10 -12.96
CA LEU A 22 1.66 13.23 -14.07
C LEU A 22 1.86 14.67 -14.52
N LYS A 23 0.81 15.49 -14.56
CA LYS A 23 0.93 16.94 -14.87
C LYS A 23 1.85 17.63 -13.86
N VAL A 24 1.60 17.39 -12.57
CA VAL A 24 2.44 17.95 -11.50
C VAL A 24 3.87 17.44 -11.60
N THR A 25 4.06 16.13 -11.80
CA THR A 25 5.40 15.53 -11.93
C THR A 25 6.19 16.13 -13.07
N LYS A 26 5.58 16.30 -14.25
CA LYS A 26 6.21 16.96 -15.42
C LYS A 26 6.65 18.37 -15.09
N THR A 27 5.74 19.18 -14.53
CA THR A 27 6.03 20.57 -14.18
C THR A 27 7.18 20.68 -13.17
N VAL A 28 7.22 19.78 -12.17
CA VAL A 28 8.31 19.73 -11.20
C VAL A 28 9.63 19.34 -11.88
N CYS A 29 9.62 18.32 -12.74
CA CYS A 29 10.82 17.90 -13.46
C CYS A 29 11.37 19.02 -14.35
N GLU A 30 10.51 19.70 -15.10
CA GLU A 30 10.88 20.85 -15.94
C GLU A 30 11.48 21.99 -15.10
N LYS A 31 10.81 22.35 -14.00
CA LYS A 31 11.26 23.41 -13.09
C LYS A 31 12.64 23.16 -12.49
N PHE A 32 12.95 21.92 -12.16
CA PHE A 32 14.20 21.53 -11.49
C PHE A 32 15.23 20.90 -12.43
N GLY A 33 14.99 20.93 -13.74
CA GLY A 33 15.93 20.42 -14.74
C GLY A 33 16.14 18.90 -14.68
N HIS A 34 15.07 18.15 -14.42
CA HIS A 34 15.09 16.68 -14.45
C HIS A 34 14.53 16.19 -15.79
N GLU A 35 15.11 15.11 -16.29
CA GLU A 35 14.63 14.40 -17.48
C GLU A 35 13.68 13.28 -17.02
N LEU A 36 12.40 13.36 -17.40
CA LEU A 36 11.37 12.39 -17.04
C LEU A 36 11.00 11.52 -18.23
N SER A 37 11.12 10.22 -18.07
CA SER A 37 10.49 9.24 -18.95
C SER A 37 9.53 8.34 -18.16
N TYR A 38 8.43 7.93 -18.80
CA TYR A 38 7.49 7.01 -18.14
C TYR A 38 6.78 6.11 -19.14
N LYS A 39 6.38 4.93 -18.66
CA LYS A 39 5.60 3.95 -19.42
C LYS A 39 4.40 3.49 -18.59
N HIS A 40 3.26 3.33 -19.28
CA HIS A 40 2.04 2.80 -18.66
C HIS A 40 2.02 1.28 -18.72
N ALA A 41 1.49 0.65 -17.66
CA ALA A 41 1.17 -0.78 -17.65
C ALA A 41 -0.13 -1.06 -16.87
N LEU A 42 -0.65 -2.27 -17.04
CA LEU A 42 -1.94 -2.68 -16.49
C LEU A 42 -1.77 -3.33 -15.12
N VAL A 43 -2.69 -3.05 -14.22
CA VAL A 43 -2.78 -3.71 -12.90
C VAL A 43 -4.23 -3.66 -12.40
N GLY A 44 -4.67 -4.68 -11.67
CA GLY A 44 -6.01 -4.73 -11.10
C GLY A 44 -7.07 -5.28 -12.04
N ALA A 45 -8.28 -4.77 -11.97
CA ALA A 45 -9.42 -5.20 -12.77
C ALA A 45 -9.20 -5.02 -14.27
N CYS A 46 -8.66 -3.87 -14.69
CA CYS A 46 -8.33 -3.61 -16.08
C CYS A 46 -7.30 -4.60 -16.65
N ALA A 47 -6.39 -5.11 -15.82
CA ALA A 47 -5.45 -6.14 -16.21
C ALA A 47 -6.14 -7.50 -16.33
N ILE A 48 -7.00 -7.87 -15.37
CA ILE A 48 -7.78 -9.11 -15.44
C ILE A 48 -8.62 -9.16 -16.71
N ASP A 49 -9.31 -8.07 -17.04
CA ASP A 49 -10.16 -7.99 -18.22
C ASP A 49 -9.40 -8.25 -19.53
N LYS A 50 -8.14 -7.83 -19.60
CA LYS A 50 -7.33 -7.98 -20.82
C LYS A 50 -6.50 -9.25 -20.85
N THR A 51 -6.04 -9.74 -19.72
CA THR A 51 -5.01 -10.81 -19.64
C THR A 51 -5.42 -11.98 -18.76
N GLY A 52 -6.50 -11.86 -17.97
CA GLY A 52 -6.86 -12.83 -16.95
C GLY A 52 -6.00 -12.77 -15.68
N ASN A 53 -4.98 -11.90 -15.65
CA ASN A 53 -4.03 -11.79 -14.55
C ASN A 53 -4.07 -10.37 -13.95
N PRO A 54 -4.28 -10.20 -12.62
CA PRO A 54 -4.36 -8.88 -11.98
C PRO A 54 -3.01 -8.14 -11.90
N TYR A 55 -1.89 -8.85 -12.12
CA TYR A 55 -0.53 -8.28 -12.15
C TYR A 55 0.31 -9.04 -13.19
N PRO A 56 0.22 -8.68 -14.47
CA PRO A 56 0.94 -9.33 -15.57
C PRO A 56 2.47 -9.26 -15.39
N ASP A 57 3.18 -10.25 -15.92
CA ASP A 57 4.64 -10.29 -15.83
C ASP A 57 5.31 -9.12 -16.56
N GLU A 58 4.77 -8.67 -17.68
CA GLU A 58 5.21 -7.45 -18.38
C GLU A 58 5.15 -6.21 -17.47
N THR A 59 4.09 -6.10 -16.65
CA THR A 59 3.96 -5.02 -15.67
C THR A 59 5.02 -5.14 -14.59
N HIS A 60 5.28 -6.35 -14.12
CA HIS A 60 6.34 -6.61 -13.14
C HIS A 60 7.73 -6.22 -13.67
N GLU A 61 8.06 -6.65 -14.88
CA GLU A 61 9.33 -6.32 -15.53
C GLU A 61 9.51 -4.82 -15.70
N LEU A 62 8.47 -4.10 -16.15
CA LEU A 62 8.50 -2.65 -16.24
C LEU A 62 8.77 -1.99 -14.88
N CYS A 63 8.10 -2.45 -13.81
CA CYS A 63 8.33 -1.94 -12.46
C CYS A 63 9.77 -2.16 -12.00
N MET A 64 10.33 -3.34 -12.24
CA MET A 64 11.70 -3.68 -11.87
C MET A 64 12.77 -2.86 -12.61
N GLN A 65 12.47 -2.39 -13.84
CA GLN A 65 13.35 -1.56 -14.65
C GLN A 65 13.19 -0.07 -14.39
N SER A 66 12.26 0.32 -13.55
CA SER A 66 11.92 1.71 -13.26
C SER A 66 12.51 2.17 -11.92
N ASP A 67 12.82 3.47 -11.81
CA ASP A 67 13.30 4.08 -10.56
C ASP A 67 12.19 4.18 -9.51
N ALA A 68 10.92 4.33 -9.97
CA ALA A 68 9.75 4.39 -9.11
C ALA A 68 8.48 3.92 -9.85
N VAL A 69 7.46 3.60 -9.06
CA VAL A 69 6.13 3.25 -9.57
C VAL A 69 5.15 4.33 -9.12
N LEU A 70 4.50 4.99 -10.08
CA LEU A 70 3.35 5.86 -9.83
C LEU A 70 2.09 5.01 -9.96
N PHE A 71 1.44 4.77 -8.84
CA PHE A 71 0.32 3.86 -8.72
C PHE A 71 -0.98 4.63 -8.39
N GLY A 72 -2.07 4.29 -9.08
CA GLY A 72 -3.38 4.90 -8.85
C GLY A 72 -4.24 4.15 -7.84
N ALA A 73 -5.23 3.41 -8.32
CA ALA A 73 -6.18 2.68 -7.48
C ALA A 73 -6.44 1.27 -8.01
N ILE A 74 -6.87 0.37 -7.14
CA ILE A 74 -7.31 -0.97 -7.49
C ILE A 74 -8.67 -1.24 -6.88
N GLY A 75 -9.51 -1.93 -7.64
CA GLY A 75 -10.83 -2.39 -7.26
C GLY A 75 -11.89 -2.01 -8.28
N ASP A 76 -12.80 -2.95 -8.53
CA ASP A 76 -13.97 -2.72 -9.39
C ASP A 76 -15.16 -3.46 -8.77
N PRO A 77 -16.29 -2.79 -8.53
CA PRO A 77 -17.49 -3.38 -7.92
C PRO A 77 -17.98 -4.67 -8.56
N LYS A 78 -17.69 -4.89 -9.85
CA LYS A 78 -18.05 -6.13 -10.56
C LYS A 78 -17.38 -7.38 -9.98
N TYR A 79 -16.20 -7.22 -9.35
CA TYR A 79 -15.50 -8.31 -8.67
C TYR A 79 -15.93 -8.45 -7.21
N ASP A 80 -16.26 -7.36 -6.52
CA ASP A 80 -16.72 -7.37 -5.12
C ASP A 80 -18.06 -8.10 -4.99
N ASN A 81 -18.96 -7.84 -5.91
CA ASN A 81 -20.31 -8.42 -5.93
C ASN A 81 -20.39 -9.82 -6.55
N ASN A 82 -19.25 -10.42 -6.92
CA ASN A 82 -19.18 -11.76 -7.49
C ASN A 82 -18.51 -12.75 -6.54
N PRO A 83 -19.27 -13.51 -5.73
CA PRO A 83 -18.71 -14.50 -4.79
C PRO A 83 -17.93 -15.63 -5.50
N SER A 84 -18.24 -15.90 -6.78
CA SER A 84 -17.60 -16.93 -7.59
C SER A 84 -16.32 -16.46 -8.29
N ALA A 85 -15.95 -15.20 -8.18
CA ALA A 85 -14.72 -14.66 -8.78
C ALA A 85 -13.49 -15.37 -8.19
N LYS A 86 -12.81 -16.15 -9.04
CA LYS A 86 -11.57 -16.87 -8.66
C LYS A 86 -10.36 -15.92 -8.56
N VAL A 87 -10.41 -14.84 -9.32
CA VAL A 87 -9.33 -13.83 -9.39
C VAL A 87 -9.93 -12.47 -9.02
N ARG A 88 -9.25 -11.74 -8.14
CA ARG A 88 -9.67 -10.42 -7.68
C ARG A 88 -8.58 -9.38 -7.94
N PRO A 89 -8.96 -8.12 -8.22
CA PRO A 89 -8.01 -7.02 -8.44
C PRO A 89 -6.99 -6.84 -7.31
N GLU A 90 -7.42 -7.01 -6.06
CA GLU A 90 -6.60 -6.86 -4.85
C GLU A 90 -5.43 -7.86 -4.79
N GLN A 91 -5.59 -9.03 -5.41
CA GLN A 91 -4.50 -10.02 -5.54
C GLN A 91 -3.34 -9.44 -6.36
N GLY A 92 -3.63 -8.56 -7.34
CA GLY A 92 -2.62 -7.83 -8.10
C GLY A 92 -1.80 -6.90 -7.23
N LEU A 93 -2.47 -6.13 -6.35
CA LEU A 93 -1.79 -5.24 -5.41
C LEU A 93 -0.92 -6.01 -4.41
N LEU A 94 -1.44 -7.08 -3.83
CA LEU A 94 -0.69 -7.92 -2.89
C LEU A 94 0.50 -8.61 -3.58
N GLY A 95 0.28 -9.14 -4.79
CA GLY A 95 1.33 -9.74 -5.61
C GLY A 95 2.44 -8.75 -5.96
N MET A 96 2.08 -7.55 -6.39
CA MET A 96 3.02 -6.46 -6.68
C MET A 96 3.88 -6.12 -5.45
N ARG A 97 3.25 -5.90 -4.29
CA ARG A 97 3.96 -5.58 -3.04
C ARG A 97 4.98 -6.64 -2.68
N LYS A 98 4.58 -7.91 -2.76
CA LYS A 98 5.45 -9.04 -2.43
C LYS A 98 6.59 -9.20 -3.44
N LYS A 99 6.29 -9.21 -4.74
CA LYS A 99 7.28 -9.39 -5.80
C LYS A 99 8.32 -8.25 -5.86
N LEU A 100 7.89 -7.01 -5.57
CA LEU A 100 8.79 -5.84 -5.54
C LEU A 100 9.43 -5.60 -4.16
N GLY A 101 9.14 -6.41 -3.15
CA GLY A 101 9.69 -6.24 -1.81
C GLY A 101 9.23 -4.97 -1.08
N LEU A 102 8.03 -4.47 -1.37
CA LEU A 102 7.47 -3.25 -0.80
C LEU A 102 6.91 -3.54 0.60
N TYR A 103 7.78 -3.64 1.59
CA TYR A 103 7.42 -4.07 2.95
C TYR A 103 6.85 -2.96 3.83
N ALA A 104 7.10 -1.69 3.50
CA ALA A 104 6.72 -0.57 4.35
C ALA A 104 5.71 0.34 3.68
N ASN A 105 4.58 0.59 4.33
CA ASN A 105 3.64 1.63 3.95
C ASN A 105 3.78 2.82 4.89
N ILE A 106 4.17 3.97 4.35
CA ILE A 106 4.43 5.19 5.10
C ILE A 106 3.28 6.16 4.88
N ARG A 107 2.55 6.48 5.95
CA ARG A 107 1.36 7.33 5.91
C ARG A 107 1.52 8.50 6.85
N PRO A 108 1.91 9.68 6.35
CA PRO A 108 1.84 10.90 7.13
C PRO A 108 0.38 11.30 7.35
N VAL A 109 0.06 11.68 8.59
CA VAL A 109 -1.24 12.20 8.98
C VAL A 109 -1.02 13.52 9.67
N SER A 110 -1.51 14.60 9.09
CA SER A 110 -1.42 15.95 9.64
C SER A 110 -2.76 16.66 9.50
N THR A 111 -3.01 17.59 10.41
CA THR A 111 -4.21 18.43 10.36
C THR A 111 -3.86 19.78 9.77
N PHE A 112 -4.68 20.23 8.83
CA PHE A 112 -4.63 21.59 8.31
C PHE A 112 -5.65 22.46 9.05
N ASP A 113 -5.24 23.58 9.60
CA ASP A 113 -6.11 24.48 10.38
C ASP A 113 -7.40 24.84 9.65
N SER A 114 -7.32 25.07 8.34
CA SER A 114 -8.47 25.38 7.49
C SER A 114 -9.49 24.22 7.37
N LEU A 115 -9.12 23.00 7.76
CA LEU A 115 -9.96 21.80 7.64
C LEU A 115 -10.40 21.21 8.99
N ILE A 116 -9.98 21.79 10.12
CA ILE A 116 -10.32 21.29 11.48
C ILE A 116 -11.84 21.15 11.65
N TYR A 117 -12.62 22.09 11.12
CA TYR A 117 -14.08 22.07 11.21
C TYR A 117 -14.76 20.91 10.45
N LYS A 118 -14.05 20.24 9.57
CA LYS A 118 -14.57 19.04 8.86
C LYS A 118 -14.38 17.75 9.67
N SER A 119 -13.57 17.79 10.73
CA SER A 119 -13.35 16.63 11.58
C SER A 119 -14.61 16.32 12.43
N PRO A 120 -14.96 15.03 12.61
CA PRO A 120 -15.98 14.62 13.57
C PRO A 120 -15.51 14.72 15.03
N LEU A 121 -14.21 14.93 15.25
CA LEU A 121 -13.61 15.09 16.57
C LEU A 121 -13.56 16.57 16.95
N ARG A 122 -13.49 16.84 18.27
CA ARG A 122 -13.36 18.20 18.79
C ARG A 122 -12.07 18.86 18.27
N PRO A 123 -12.12 20.19 18.01
CA PRO A 123 -10.98 20.94 17.50
C PRO A 123 -9.71 20.84 18.36
N ASP A 124 -9.84 20.84 19.69
CA ASP A 124 -8.73 20.73 20.64
C ASP A 124 -8.00 19.36 20.59
N ILE A 125 -8.68 18.32 20.08
CA ILE A 125 -8.10 16.98 19.91
C ILE A 125 -7.37 16.85 18.59
N VAL A 126 -7.88 17.48 17.52
CA VAL A 126 -7.32 17.32 16.16
C VAL A 126 -6.26 18.35 15.83
N LYS A 127 -6.32 19.53 16.45
CA LYS A 127 -5.38 20.59 16.22
C LYS A 127 -3.94 20.09 16.49
N ASP A 128 -3.02 20.51 15.62
CA ASP A 128 -1.59 20.16 15.72
C ASP A 128 -1.29 18.65 15.62
N THR A 129 -2.24 17.85 15.09
CA THR A 129 -1.97 16.44 14.81
C THR A 129 -0.87 16.31 13.77
N ASP A 130 0.23 15.62 14.14
CA ASP A 130 1.33 15.27 13.27
C ASP A 130 1.83 13.86 13.61
N GLN A 131 1.35 12.90 12.85
CA GLN A 131 1.66 11.47 13.03
C GLN A 131 2.25 10.88 11.75
N MET A 132 3.10 9.87 11.93
CA MET A 132 3.57 9.01 10.85
C MET A 132 3.17 7.57 11.17
N CYS A 133 2.18 7.04 10.43
CA CYS A 133 1.82 5.64 10.53
C CYS A 133 2.74 4.82 9.62
N ILE A 134 3.55 3.95 10.19
CA ILE A 134 4.44 3.04 9.47
C ILE A 134 3.87 1.64 9.61
N ARG A 135 3.42 1.06 8.48
CA ARG A 135 2.74 -0.22 8.43
C ARG A 135 3.59 -1.25 7.70
N GLU A 136 3.80 -2.41 8.32
CA GLU A 136 4.32 -3.58 7.64
C GLU A 136 3.29 -4.12 6.63
N LEU A 137 3.73 -4.45 5.40
CA LEU A 137 2.83 -4.75 4.28
C LEU A 137 2.93 -6.17 3.74
N THR A 138 3.93 -6.95 4.10
CA THR A 138 4.23 -8.23 3.44
C THR A 138 4.10 -9.45 4.35
N GLY A 139 3.77 -9.22 5.62
CA GLY A 139 3.40 -10.23 6.61
C GLY A 139 1.95 -10.13 7.08
N GLY A 140 1.63 -10.80 8.15
CA GLY A 140 0.35 -10.75 8.84
C GLY A 140 -0.76 -11.55 8.17
N ILE A 141 -2.00 -11.09 8.37
CA ILE A 141 -3.20 -11.84 8.02
C ILE A 141 -3.45 -11.95 6.50
N TYR A 142 -2.91 -11.03 5.70
CA TYR A 142 -3.10 -11.08 4.24
C TYR A 142 -2.22 -12.11 3.54
N PHE A 143 -1.12 -12.51 4.16
CA PHE A 143 -0.12 -13.42 3.57
C PHE A 143 0.05 -14.72 4.31
N GLY A 144 -0.42 -14.81 5.56
CA GLY A 144 -0.38 -16.02 6.36
C GLY A 144 -1.18 -17.16 5.73
N ARG A 145 -0.77 -18.38 6.00
CA ARG A 145 -1.45 -19.60 5.52
C ARG A 145 -1.63 -20.57 6.70
N PRO A 146 -2.69 -21.38 6.74
CA PRO A 146 -3.76 -21.47 5.73
C PRO A 146 -4.75 -20.32 5.76
N GLN A 147 -5.44 -20.10 4.62
CA GLN A 147 -6.58 -19.19 4.48
C GLN A 147 -7.67 -19.91 3.69
N GLY A 148 -8.92 -19.70 4.02
CA GLY A 148 -10.01 -20.32 3.28
C GLY A 148 -11.30 -20.50 4.04
N ARG A 149 -12.08 -21.44 3.53
CA ARG A 149 -13.33 -21.92 4.14
C ARG A 149 -13.32 -23.44 4.22
N SER A 150 -14.10 -23.98 5.15
CA SER A 150 -14.45 -25.40 5.19
C SER A 150 -15.22 -25.80 3.93
N GLU A 151 -15.26 -27.10 3.61
CA GLU A 151 -15.97 -27.64 2.44
C GLU A 151 -17.46 -27.31 2.44
N ASP A 152 -18.09 -27.30 3.62
CA ASP A 152 -19.49 -26.92 3.83
C ASP A 152 -19.72 -25.38 3.86
N GLY A 153 -18.63 -24.58 3.83
CA GLY A 153 -18.69 -23.12 3.83
C GLY A 153 -19.07 -22.49 5.16
N THR A 154 -19.25 -23.29 6.23
CA THR A 154 -19.72 -22.79 7.54
C THR A 154 -18.61 -22.18 8.39
N ILE A 155 -17.32 -22.53 8.12
CA ILE A 155 -16.15 -22.02 8.81
C ILE A 155 -15.26 -21.28 7.82
N ALA A 156 -14.81 -20.08 8.19
CA ALA A 156 -13.80 -19.34 7.47
C ALA A 156 -12.60 -19.04 8.39
N TYR A 157 -11.40 -19.05 7.83
CA TYR A 157 -10.17 -18.83 8.59
C TYR A 157 -9.13 -18.06 7.78
N ASP A 158 -8.44 -17.15 8.47
CA ASP A 158 -7.29 -16.40 7.98
C ASP A 158 -6.18 -16.44 9.04
N THR A 159 -4.99 -16.88 8.65
CA THR A 159 -3.85 -17.01 9.56
C THR A 159 -3.02 -15.74 9.61
N CYS A 160 -2.76 -15.23 10.81
CA CYS A 160 -1.85 -14.12 11.02
C CYS A 160 -0.45 -14.63 11.37
N VAL A 161 0.54 -14.34 10.54
CA VAL A 161 1.94 -14.79 10.73
C VAL A 161 2.88 -13.60 10.55
N TYR A 162 3.84 -13.45 11.46
CA TYR A 162 4.97 -12.54 11.35
C TYR A 162 6.26 -13.26 11.69
N SER A 163 7.32 -13.00 10.93
CA SER A 163 8.68 -13.41 11.25
C SER A 163 9.42 -12.29 11.99
N ARG A 164 10.50 -12.64 12.69
CA ARG A 164 11.41 -11.66 13.31
C ARG A 164 11.97 -10.68 12.28
N GLU A 165 12.39 -11.15 11.13
CA GLU A 165 12.95 -10.32 10.05
C GLU A 165 11.94 -9.28 9.54
N GLU A 166 10.67 -9.67 9.37
CA GLU A 166 9.60 -8.74 8.97
C GLU A 166 9.39 -7.65 10.02
N ILE A 167 9.44 -8.00 11.29
CA ILE A 167 9.29 -7.05 12.40
C ILE A 167 10.51 -6.14 12.48
N GLU A 168 11.73 -6.68 12.49
CA GLU A 168 12.96 -5.90 12.62
C GLU A 168 13.10 -4.83 11.54
N ARG A 169 12.90 -5.17 10.26
CA ARG A 169 13.04 -4.20 9.15
C ARG A 169 12.08 -3.02 9.27
N ILE A 170 10.82 -3.26 9.68
CA ILE A 170 9.84 -2.17 9.81
C ILE A 170 10.09 -1.35 11.07
N VAL A 171 10.53 -1.97 12.17
CA VAL A 171 10.89 -1.29 13.42
C VAL A 171 12.11 -0.39 13.21
N HIS A 172 13.15 -0.88 12.54
CA HIS A 172 14.31 -0.05 12.17
C HIS A 172 13.89 1.18 11.36
N LEU A 173 12.99 1.00 10.40
CA LEU A 173 12.47 2.12 9.61
C LEU A 173 11.69 3.11 10.48
N ALA A 174 10.85 2.62 11.39
CA ALA A 174 10.08 3.46 12.32
C ALA A 174 11.00 4.30 13.22
N TYR A 175 12.06 3.71 13.76
CA TYR A 175 13.06 4.45 14.55
C TYR A 175 13.83 5.47 13.72
N LYS A 176 14.15 5.16 12.46
CA LYS A 176 14.80 6.12 11.55
C LYS A 176 13.92 7.36 11.35
N TYR A 177 12.63 7.19 11.10
CA TYR A 177 11.69 8.31 10.99
C TYR A 177 11.49 9.03 12.32
N ALA A 178 11.38 8.30 13.43
CA ALA A 178 11.22 8.92 14.75
C ALA A 178 12.40 9.83 15.12
N LYS A 179 13.65 9.46 14.79
CA LYS A 179 14.84 10.31 15.02
C LYS A 179 14.76 11.66 14.31
N GLN A 180 14.10 11.72 13.15
CA GLN A 180 13.92 12.95 12.36
C GLN A 180 12.71 13.77 12.83
N ARG A 181 11.93 13.28 13.80
CA ARG A 181 10.70 13.87 14.34
C ARG A 181 10.82 14.02 15.87
N ASN A 182 9.74 13.73 16.58
CA ASN A 182 9.64 13.92 18.04
C ASN A 182 10.30 12.82 18.88
N LYS A 183 11.06 11.91 18.26
CA LYS A 183 11.75 10.77 18.92
C LYS A 183 10.81 9.83 19.69
N LYS A 184 9.54 9.79 19.32
CA LYS A 184 8.51 8.94 19.93
C LYS A 184 8.04 7.88 18.93
N VAL A 185 8.03 6.62 19.37
CA VAL A 185 7.44 5.49 18.64
C VAL A 185 6.37 4.86 19.53
N THR A 186 5.21 4.60 18.96
CA THR A 186 4.12 3.88 19.62
C THR A 186 3.81 2.62 18.82
N VAL A 187 3.86 1.46 19.48
CA VAL A 187 3.44 0.17 18.91
C VAL A 187 2.02 -0.11 19.37
N VAL A 188 1.16 -0.44 18.40
CA VAL A 188 -0.24 -0.82 18.68
C VAL A 188 -0.36 -2.33 18.49
N ASP A 189 -0.61 -3.04 19.59
CA ASP A 189 -0.63 -4.50 19.61
C ASP A 189 -1.70 -5.08 20.56
N LYS A 190 -1.79 -6.40 20.57
CA LYS A 190 -2.63 -7.18 21.49
C LYS A 190 -1.81 -8.29 22.17
N ALA A 191 -0.66 -7.95 22.74
CA ALA A 191 0.31 -8.90 23.28
C ALA A 191 -0.20 -9.72 24.49
N ASN A 192 -1.20 -9.22 25.20
CA ASN A 192 -1.83 -9.99 26.29
C ASN A 192 -2.58 -11.26 25.78
N VAL A 193 -2.88 -11.34 24.48
CA VAL A 193 -3.60 -12.46 23.87
C VAL A 193 -2.79 -13.13 22.75
N LEU A 194 -2.26 -12.36 21.80
CA LEU A 194 -1.70 -12.87 20.56
C LEU A 194 -0.19 -13.14 20.66
N CYS A 195 0.23 -14.32 20.22
CA CYS A 195 1.65 -14.66 20.11
C CYS A 195 2.40 -13.76 19.13
N THR A 196 1.78 -13.43 17.99
CA THR A 196 2.34 -12.49 17.01
C THR A 196 2.63 -11.14 17.64
N SER A 197 1.72 -10.60 18.43
CA SER A 197 1.92 -9.33 19.14
C SER A 197 3.01 -9.40 20.22
N ARG A 198 3.21 -10.56 20.86
CA ARG A 198 4.34 -10.75 21.79
C ARG A 198 5.68 -10.68 21.07
N LEU A 199 5.80 -11.35 19.91
CA LEU A 199 7.01 -11.28 19.08
C LEU A 199 7.34 -9.85 18.66
N TRP A 200 6.34 -8.99 18.41
CA TRP A 200 6.55 -7.59 18.11
C TRP A 200 7.14 -6.77 19.27
N ARG A 201 7.01 -7.24 20.52
CA ARG A 201 7.56 -6.58 21.71
C ARG A 201 8.96 -7.06 22.10
N GLU A 202 9.34 -8.25 21.68
CA GLU A 202 10.68 -8.83 21.89
C GLU A 202 11.75 -8.17 21.01
#